data_4ade86d7723b90855b5ef25040e4884e
#
_entry.id   4ade86d7723b90855b5ef25040e4884e
#
_cell.length_a   1.000
_cell.length_b   1.000
_cell.length_c   1.000
_cell.angle_alpha   90.00
_cell.angle_beta   90.00
_cell.angle_gamma   90.00
#
_symmetry.space_group_name_H-M   'P 1'
#
loop_
_entity.id
_entity.type
_entity.pdbx_description
1 polymer ?
#
loop_
_entity_poly.entity_id
_entity_poly.type
_entity_poly.pdbx_seq_one_letter_code
_entity_poly.pdbx_strand_id
1 'polypeptide(L)'
;MSLTNAPEALPPETGNRPAVHPVDEVLPAPRLFVLGLQHLFIMYAGAVAVPLIVGGALKLPISTIGLLVNADLFVSGIATIIQSVGIGKIFGVRLPVVAGATFTVLSPMIIIAQQYGLAAVYGAMLCSGVFGLLIAKPFSMLIRFFPPLVAGTVICVIGLSLIGADVSLIAGDDPAAKDYGQVSHIALAGLVMLLIVVITRCFRGFVSQIAVLLSIAIGTLVAWPMGLLDFSSTHSAAWVGFSGFFRFGHPKFEAAAIISMCIVMLVTYTESTADMLAVAEMVDKKLSPNDLARGLATDALSAVLAGFLNSFPDTAFAENVGLVGLTRVRSRWVVTTCGVMLLLLGLLPKIGQVVASVPGPVIGGAATVMFAMVTAVGIQTLHKVNFQGNNNLLIVAVSLAAGLLPAVAPTFYEHFPSNFQVIFGSSITSTVIVVFTLNIVFNHWSWRRQGTESAVEVAVREGAVAVNVPDDGAKVDHDARVDHGVEVEHRA
;
A
#
# COMPACT_ATOMS: atom_id res chain seq x y z
N MET A 1 -36.74 16.18 70.13
CA MET A 1 -37.27 16.53 68.83
C MET A 1 -36.16 16.28 67.81
N SER A 2 -36.14 15.10 67.26
CA SER A 2 -35.13 14.62 66.31
C SER A 2 -35.81 14.54 64.94
N LEU A 3 -35.37 15.37 63.98
CA LEU A 3 -35.79 15.31 62.58
C LEU A 3 -34.71 14.56 61.80
N THR A 4 -34.96 13.30 61.49
CA THR A 4 -34.21 12.45 60.59
C THR A 4 -34.47 12.92 59.15
N ASN A 5 -33.48 13.56 58.49
CA ASN A 5 -33.48 13.79 57.06
C ASN A 5 -33.14 12.48 56.37
N ALA A 6 -34.12 11.93 55.65
CA ALA A 6 -33.91 10.83 54.68
C ALA A 6 -33.10 11.35 53.49
N PRO A 7 -32.15 10.60 52.95
CA PRO A 7 -31.42 11.02 51.75
C PRO A 7 -32.36 11.00 50.53
N GLU A 8 -32.36 12.14 49.84
CA GLU A 8 -33.06 12.35 48.57
C GLU A 8 -32.57 11.35 47.53
N ALA A 9 -33.47 10.55 47.00
CA ALA A 9 -33.17 9.56 45.97
C ALA A 9 -32.69 10.27 44.70
N LEU A 10 -31.46 9.97 44.26
CA LEU A 10 -30.92 10.41 42.97
C LEU A 10 -31.86 9.99 41.85
N PRO A 11 -32.12 10.86 40.85
CA PRO A 11 -32.96 10.52 39.70
C PRO A 11 -32.34 9.31 38.96
N PRO A 12 -33.16 8.45 38.36
CA PRO A 12 -32.66 7.27 37.66
C PRO A 12 -31.72 7.69 36.51
N GLU A 13 -30.53 7.10 36.49
CA GLU A 13 -29.57 7.26 35.40
C GLU A 13 -30.28 6.99 34.07
N THR A 14 -30.34 8.04 33.25
CA THR A 14 -30.92 7.99 31.90
C THR A 14 -30.20 6.95 31.07
N GLY A 15 -30.90 5.90 30.76
CA GLY A 15 -30.69 4.93 29.68
C GLY A 15 -29.26 4.66 29.24
N ASN A 16 -28.73 3.54 29.70
CA ASN A 16 -27.49 2.93 29.23
C ASN A 16 -27.62 2.56 27.71
N ARG A 17 -27.47 3.54 26.83
CA ARG A 17 -27.24 3.24 25.41
C ARG A 17 -25.88 2.55 25.37
N PRO A 18 -25.77 1.35 24.76
CA PRO A 18 -24.48 0.69 24.63
C PRO A 18 -23.51 1.69 23.98
N ALA A 19 -22.38 1.94 24.62
CA ALA A 19 -21.39 2.89 24.14
C ALA A 19 -20.96 2.47 22.72
N VAL A 20 -21.23 3.34 21.73
CA VAL A 20 -20.86 3.10 20.35
C VAL A 20 -19.33 2.98 20.30
N HIS A 21 -18.81 1.95 19.64
CA HIS A 21 -17.37 1.79 19.49
C HIS A 21 -16.78 3.03 18.80
N PRO A 22 -15.63 3.58 19.24
CA PRO A 22 -15.05 4.81 18.68
C PRO A 22 -14.86 4.78 17.14
N VAL A 23 -14.68 3.60 16.56
CA VAL A 23 -14.62 3.41 15.10
C VAL A 23 -15.93 3.77 14.40
N ASP A 24 -17.05 3.56 15.05
CA ASP A 24 -18.39 3.79 14.49
C ASP A 24 -18.95 5.17 14.88
N GLU A 25 -18.23 5.96 15.66
CA GLU A 25 -18.62 7.31 16.07
C GLU A 25 -18.69 8.25 14.88
N VAL A 26 -19.84 8.92 14.69
CA VAL A 26 -20.05 9.92 13.66
C VAL A 26 -19.72 11.29 14.24
N LEU A 27 -18.63 11.90 13.78
CA LEU A 27 -18.22 13.24 14.19
C LEU A 27 -19.08 14.31 13.50
N PRO A 28 -19.16 15.56 14.03
CA PRO A 28 -19.81 16.68 13.35
C PRO A 28 -19.26 16.90 11.93
N ALA A 29 -20.14 17.25 10.99
CA ALA A 29 -19.78 17.38 9.57
C ALA A 29 -18.57 18.29 9.28
N PRO A 30 -18.39 19.48 9.91
CA PRO A 30 -17.19 20.30 9.70
C PRO A 30 -15.90 19.58 10.13
N ARG A 31 -15.97 18.82 11.23
CA ARG A 31 -14.81 18.05 11.72
C ARG A 31 -14.50 16.87 10.82
N LEU A 32 -15.53 16.16 10.33
CA LEU A 32 -15.36 15.09 9.32
C LEU A 32 -14.69 15.63 8.06
N PHE A 33 -15.12 16.82 7.59
CA PHE A 33 -14.55 17.44 6.42
C PHE A 33 -13.06 17.78 6.60
N VAL A 34 -12.69 18.48 7.68
CA VAL A 34 -11.30 18.88 7.93
C VAL A 34 -10.39 17.65 8.11
N LEU A 35 -10.82 16.66 8.88
CA LEU A 35 -10.04 15.44 9.09
C LEU A 35 -9.98 14.57 7.83
N GLY A 36 -11.06 14.48 7.06
CA GLY A 36 -11.09 13.81 5.76
C GLY A 36 -10.14 14.47 4.76
N LEU A 37 -10.07 15.79 4.76
CA LEU A 37 -9.14 16.57 3.93
C LEU A 37 -7.68 16.31 4.33
N GLN A 38 -7.39 16.09 5.61
CA GLN A 38 -6.05 15.71 6.06
C GLN A 38 -5.65 14.34 5.49
N HIS A 39 -6.54 13.33 5.53
CA HIS A 39 -6.32 12.03 4.91
C HIS A 39 -6.11 12.15 3.40
N LEU A 40 -6.89 13.01 2.73
CA LEU A 40 -6.75 13.28 1.30
C LEU A 40 -5.35 13.80 0.96
N PHE A 41 -4.86 14.83 1.65
CA PHE A 41 -3.57 15.45 1.35
C PHE A 41 -2.39 14.51 1.56
N ILE A 42 -2.47 13.62 2.55
CA ILE A 42 -1.41 12.63 2.78
C ILE A 42 -1.40 11.59 1.66
N MET A 43 -2.56 11.04 1.33
CA MET A 43 -2.69 10.03 0.28
C MET A 43 -2.35 10.59 -1.11
N TYR A 44 -2.71 11.86 -1.37
CA TYR A 44 -2.71 12.43 -2.72
C TYR A 44 -1.35 12.33 -3.42
N ALA A 45 -0.25 12.60 -2.71
CA ALA A 45 1.08 12.52 -3.27
C ALA A 45 1.45 11.11 -3.75
N GLY A 46 1.12 10.09 -2.95
CA GLY A 46 1.36 8.68 -3.31
C GLY A 46 0.44 8.19 -4.42
N ALA A 47 -0.86 8.53 -4.34
CA ALA A 47 -1.85 8.11 -5.34
C ALA A 47 -1.49 8.63 -6.74
N VAL A 48 -1.13 9.90 -6.88
CA VAL A 48 -0.79 10.47 -8.19
C VAL A 48 0.57 9.99 -8.72
N ALA A 49 1.47 9.52 -7.87
CA ALA A 49 2.79 9.06 -8.28
C ALA A 49 2.70 7.84 -9.20
N VAL A 50 1.81 6.88 -8.93
CA VAL A 50 1.68 5.65 -9.73
C VAL A 50 1.32 5.94 -11.18
N PRO A 51 0.25 6.68 -11.51
CA PRO A 51 -0.07 7.03 -12.90
C PRO A 51 1.00 7.90 -13.58
N LEU A 52 1.67 8.79 -12.84
CA LEU A 52 2.74 9.62 -13.39
C LEU A 52 3.97 8.78 -13.77
N ILE A 53 4.38 7.86 -12.91
CA ILE A 53 5.53 6.97 -13.17
C ILE A 53 5.24 6.02 -14.32
N VAL A 54 4.07 5.37 -14.34
CA VAL A 54 3.67 4.49 -15.44
C VAL A 54 3.56 5.27 -16.74
N GLY A 55 2.95 6.45 -16.71
CA GLY A 55 2.81 7.33 -17.85
C GLY A 55 4.14 7.79 -18.42
N GLY A 56 5.07 8.21 -17.57
CA GLY A 56 6.43 8.59 -17.94
C GLY A 56 7.22 7.42 -18.52
N ALA A 57 7.24 6.27 -17.81
CA ALA A 57 7.95 5.06 -18.27
C ALA A 57 7.46 4.53 -19.63
N LEU A 58 6.17 4.72 -19.94
CA LEU A 58 5.55 4.34 -21.21
C LEU A 58 5.52 5.49 -22.21
N LYS A 59 6.08 6.65 -21.90
CA LYS A 59 6.09 7.87 -22.72
C LYS A 59 4.69 8.25 -23.25
N LEU A 60 3.68 8.16 -22.35
CA LEU A 60 2.30 8.50 -22.71
C LEU A 60 2.13 10.03 -22.80
N PRO A 61 1.22 10.50 -23.68
CA PRO A 61 0.88 11.93 -23.73
C PRO A 61 0.38 12.45 -22.36
N ILE A 62 0.72 13.68 -22.00
CA ILE A 62 0.30 14.34 -20.75
C ILE A 62 -1.22 14.25 -20.54
N SER A 63 -1.99 14.44 -21.64
CA SER A 63 -3.46 14.30 -21.60
C SER A 63 -3.92 12.91 -21.19
N THR A 64 -3.20 11.87 -21.57
CA THR A 64 -3.49 10.48 -21.19
C THR A 64 -3.11 10.23 -19.74
N ILE A 65 -1.95 10.74 -19.30
CA ILE A 65 -1.51 10.63 -17.90
C ILE A 65 -2.52 11.30 -16.98
N GLY A 66 -3.01 12.49 -17.31
CA GLY A 66 -4.04 13.17 -16.52
C GLY A 66 -5.35 12.39 -16.42
N LEU A 67 -5.72 11.65 -17.46
CA LEU A 67 -6.88 10.74 -17.41
C LEU A 67 -6.63 9.54 -16.49
N LEU A 68 -5.41 8.98 -16.50
CA LEU A 68 -5.01 7.91 -15.56
C LEU A 68 -5.07 8.39 -14.11
N VAL A 69 -4.57 9.60 -13.84
CA VAL A 69 -4.67 10.23 -12.50
C VAL A 69 -6.12 10.34 -12.05
N ASN A 70 -7.01 10.83 -12.91
CA ASN A 70 -8.42 10.94 -12.56
C ASN A 70 -9.10 9.59 -12.35
N ALA A 71 -8.79 8.61 -13.20
CA ALA A 71 -9.30 7.25 -13.05
C ALA A 71 -8.86 6.63 -11.71
N ASP A 72 -7.61 6.85 -11.34
CA ASP A 72 -7.05 6.38 -10.10
C ASP A 72 -7.73 6.97 -8.88
N LEU A 73 -7.84 8.30 -8.81
CA LEU A 73 -8.54 8.99 -7.73
C LEU A 73 -10.01 8.55 -7.62
N PHE A 74 -10.66 8.29 -8.75
CA PHE A 74 -12.05 7.83 -8.77
C PHE A 74 -12.20 6.41 -8.20
N VAL A 75 -11.37 5.46 -8.63
CA VAL A 75 -11.39 4.07 -8.15
C VAL A 75 -10.97 4.00 -6.69
N SER A 76 -9.90 4.70 -6.31
CA SER A 76 -9.44 4.79 -4.91
C SER A 76 -10.51 5.38 -3.99
N GLY A 77 -11.27 6.37 -4.48
CA GLY A 77 -12.42 6.93 -3.77
C GLY A 77 -13.50 5.88 -3.50
N ILE A 78 -13.88 5.10 -4.53
CA ILE A 78 -14.85 3.99 -4.40
C ILE A 78 -14.33 2.94 -3.41
N ALA A 79 -13.07 2.50 -3.58
CA ALA A 79 -12.47 1.47 -2.74
C ALA A 79 -12.41 1.92 -1.27
N THR A 80 -12.00 3.17 -1.02
CA THR A 80 -11.96 3.77 0.33
C THR A 80 -13.34 3.83 0.99
N ILE A 81 -14.38 4.23 0.25
CA ILE A 81 -15.76 4.23 0.75
C ILE A 81 -16.20 2.82 1.11
N ILE A 82 -15.96 1.85 0.22
CA ILE A 82 -16.31 0.45 0.46
C ILE A 82 -15.55 -0.12 1.66
N GLN A 83 -14.25 0.17 1.77
CA GLN A 83 -13.39 -0.30 2.87
C GLN A 83 -13.90 0.20 4.24
N SER A 84 -14.27 1.48 4.31
CA SER A 84 -14.68 2.14 5.55
C SER A 84 -16.15 1.88 5.93
N VAL A 85 -17.08 1.91 4.96
CA VAL A 85 -18.52 1.70 5.19
C VAL A 85 -18.86 0.22 5.31
N GLY A 86 -18.32 -0.58 4.39
CA GLY A 86 -18.64 -1.98 4.18
C GLY A 86 -19.94 -2.20 3.41
N ILE A 87 -19.93 -3.14 2.48
CA ILE A 87 -21.12 -3.55 1.71
C ILE A 87 -21.50 -4.98 2.06
N GLY A 88 -22.63 -5.14 2.71
CA GLY A 88 -23.16 -6.43 3.13
C GLY A 88 -22.20 -7.19 4.05
N LYS A 89 -21.98 -8.47 3.75
CA LYS A 89 -21.06 -9.37 4.47
C LYS A 89 -19.83 -9.74 3.64
N ILE A 90 -19.62 -9.10 2.49
CA ILE A 90 -18.59 -9.50 1.50
C ILE A 90 -17.47 -8.49 1.41
N PHE A 91 -17.76 -7.19 1.43
CA PHE A 91 -16.78 -6.13 1.21
C PHE A 91 -16.65 -5.18 2.40
N GLY A 92 -15.44 -4.68 2.60
CA GLY A 92 -15.09 -3.64 3.57
C GLY A 92 -14.76 -4.15 4.97
N VAL A 93 -13.56 -3.81 5.43
CA VAL A 93 -13.07 -4.16 6.79
C VAL A 93 -13.75 -3.33 7.89
N ARG A 94 -14.40 -2.21 7.53
CA ARG A 94 -15.05 -1.25 8.44
C ARG A 94 -14.10 -0.66 9.48
N LEU A 95 -12.94 -0.25 8.99
CA LEU A 95 -11.91 0.47 9.73
C LEU A 95 -11.60 1.80 9.03
N PRO A 96 -10.93 2.74 9.70
CA PRO A 96 -10.43 3.97 9.06
C PRO A 96 -9.20 3.68 8.19
N VAL A 97 -9.38 2.90 7.12
CA VAL A 97 -8.38 2.52 6.13
C VAL A 97 -8.67 3.24 4.82
N VAL A 98 -7.72 4.01 4.33
CA VAL A 98 -7.75 4.60 2.98
C VAL A 98 -7.17 3.60 2.00
N ALA A 99 -7.82 3.43 0.86
CA ALA A 99 -7.33 2.63 -0.26
C ALA A 99 -6.75 3.53 -1.34
N GLY A 100 -5.62 3.16 -1.91
CA GLY A 100 -4.97 3.89 -3.00
C GLY A 100 -4.07 3.00 -3.84
N ALA A 101 -3.67 3.49 -5.02
CA ALA A 101 -2.87 2.73 -5.96
C ALA A 101 -1.59 2.17 -5.32
N THR A 102 -1.40 0.86 -5.45
CA THR A 102 -0.20 0.21 -4.91
C THR A 102 1.02 0.41 -5.80
N PHE A 103 2.18 0.66 -5.19
CA PHE A 103 3.47 0.69 -5.91
C PHE A 103 3.90 -0.69 -6.41
N THR A 104 3.35 -1.76 -5.85
CA THR A 104 3.66 -3.15 -6.19
C THR A 104 3.33 -3.49 -7.65
N VAL A 105 2.41 -2.75 -8.29
CA VAL A 105 2.05 -2.99 -9.70
C VAL A 105 2.98 -2.33 -10.71
N LEU A 106 3.80 -1.35 -10.31
CA LEU A 106 4.57 -0.51 -11.23
C LEU A 106 5.46 -1.33 -12.17
N SER A 107 6.38 -2.12 -11.62
CA SER A 107 7.33 -2.91 -12.41
C SER A 107 6.61 -3.91 -13.34
N PRO A 108 5.70 -4.77 -12.88
CA PRO A 108 5.01 -5.71 -13.76
C PRO A 108 4.12 -5.02 -14.80
N MET A 109 3.43 -3.93 -14.48
CA MET A 109 2.59 -3.19 -15.43
C MET A 109 3.41 -2.57 -16.55
N ILE A 110 4.55 -1.96 -16.24
CA ILE A 110 5.45 -1.37 -17.23
C ILE A 110 5.95 -2.45 -18.20
N ILE A 111 6.41 -3.59 -17.70
CA ILE A 111 6.92 -4.70 -18.51
C ILE A 111 5.80 -5.29 -19.39
N ILE A 112 4.62 -5.54 -18.83
CA ILE A 112 3.47 -6.05 -19.57
C ILE A 112 3.07 -5.06 -20.67
N ALA A 113 3.02 -3.76 -20.35
CA ALA A 113 2.66 -2.71 -21.29
C ALA A 113 3.67 -2.59 -22.46
N GLN A 114 4.96 -2.72 -22.17
CA GLN A 114 6.03 -2.68 -23.17
C GLN A 114 5.98 -3.89 -24.12
N GLN A 115 5.63 -5.08 -23.61
CA GLN A 115 5.61 -6.30 -24.41
C GLN A 115 4.29 -6.57 -25.12
N TYR A 116 3.17 -6.30 -24.49
CA TYR A 116 1.84 -6.68 -24.97
C TYR A 116 0.87 -5.50 -25.11
N GLY A 117 1.29 -4.30 -24.67
CA GLY A 117 0.48 -3.09 -24.69
C GLY A 117 -0.45 -2.95 -23.47
N LEU A 118 -1.00 -1.73 -23.29
CA LEU A 118 -1.87 -1.39 -22.15
C LEU A 118 -3.15 -2.24 -22.10
N ALA A 119 -3.70 -2.67 -23.23
CA ALA A 119 -4.89 -3.54 -23.26
C ALA A 119 -4.64 -4.89 -22.56
N ALA A 120 -3.40 -5.42 -22.61
CA ALA A 120 -3.03 -6.64 -21.91
C ALA A 120 -2.85 -6.39 -20.39
N VAL A 121 -2.36 -5.22 -19.99
CA VAL A 121 -2.31 -4.82 -18.58
C VAL A 121 -3.69 -4.87 -17.96
N TYR A 122 -4.67 -4.20 -18.59
CA TYR A 122 -6.03 -4.15 -18.05
C TYR A 122 -6.75 -5.50 -18.12
N GLY A 123 -6.47 -6.33 -19.13
CA GLY A 123 -6.94 -7.71 -19.17
C GLY A 123 -6.39 -8.56 -18.01
N ALA A 124 -5.11 -8.44 -17.74
CA ALA A 124 -4.46 -9.13 -16.63
C ALA A 124 -4.97 -8.65 -15.25
N MET A 125 -5.25 -7.34 -15.12
CA MET A 125 -5.82 -6.77 -13.90
C MET A 125 -7.23 -7.31 -13.62
N LEU A 126 -8.09 -7.39 -14.63
CA LEU A 126 -9.42 -8.01 -14.49
C LEU A 126 -9.30 -9.44 -13.96
N CYS A 127 -8.42 -10.24 -14.59
CA CYS A 127 -8.20 -11.63 -14.16
C CYS A 127 -7.63 -11.71 -12.74
N SER A 128 -6.63 -10.88 -12.39
CA SER A 128 -6.05 -10.86 -11.05
C SER A 128 -7.03 -10.38 -9.98
N GLY A 129 -7.90 -9.42 -10.31
CA GLY A 129 -8.97 -9.00 -9.41
C GLY A 129 -10.00 -10.11 -9.17
N VAL A 130 -10.44 -10.82 -10.21
CA VAL A 130 -11.31 -11.99 -10.07
C VAL A 130 -10.62 -13.09 -9.26
N PHE A 131 -9.36 -13.38 -9.55
CA PHE A 131 -8.55 -14.32 -8.77
C PHE A 131 -8.49 -13.90 -7.30
N GLY A 132 -8.22 -12.62 -7.02
CA GLY A 132 -8.23 -12.07 -5.67
C GLY A 132 -9.56 -12.31 -4.96
N LEU A 133 -10.71 -12.00 -5.60
CA LEU A 133 -12.04 -12.26 -5.02
C LEU A 133 -12.22 -13.72 -4.60
N LEU A 134 -11.75 -14.66 -5.42
CA LEU A 134 -11.85 -16.09 -5.13
C LEU A 134 -10.96 -16.51 -3.96
N ILE A 135 -9.76 -15.92 -3.83
CA ILE A 135 -8.80 -16.31 -2.81
C ILE A 135 -8.84 -15.46 -1.53
N ALA A 136 -9.59 -14.35 -1.48
CA ALA A 136 -9.62 -13.45 -0.32
C ALA A 136 -9.89 -14.19 1.01
N LYS A 137 -10.88 -15.09 1.03
CA LYS A 137 -11.19 -15.89 2.20
C LYS A 137 -10.16 -16.97 2.51
N PRO A 138 -9.75 -17.84 1.56
CA PRO A 138 -8.64 -18.76 1.78
C PRO A 138 -7.36 -18.06 2.23
N PHE A 139 -7.00 -16.93 1.62
CA PHE A 139 -5.79 -16.19 1.96
C PHE A 139 -5.81 -15.69 3.40
N SER A 140 -6.93 -15.13 3.86
CA SER A 140 -7.05 -14.68 5.26
C SER A 140 -6.84 -15.81 6.29
N MET A 141 -7.03 -17.07 5.90
CA MET A 141 -6.77 -18.25 6.72
C MET A 141 -5.34 -18.79 6.53
N LEU A 142 -4.74 -18.54 5.38
CA LEU A 142 -3.41 -19.02 4.99
C LEU A 142 -2.30 -17.98 5.19
N ILE A 143 -2.58 -16.86 5.82
CA ILE A 143 -1.62 -15.77 6.04
C ILE A 143 -0.34 -16.23 6.77
N ARG A 144 -0.41 -17.35 7.50
CA ARG A 144 0.76 -17.98 8.13
C ARG A 144 1.86 -18.37 7.15
N PHE A 145 1.56 -18.52 5.85
CA PHE A 145 2.55 -18.83 4.81
C PHE A 145 3.23 -17.56 4.26
N PHE A 146 2.76 -16.39 4.68
CA PHE A 146 3.33 -15.08 4.37
C PHE A 146 3.93 -14.44 5.63
N PRO A 147 4.98 -15.07 6.23
CA PRO A 147 5.61 -14.54 7.43
C PRO A 147 6.29 -13.19 7.14
N PRO A 148 6.67 -12.43 8.17
CA PRO A 148 7.43 -11.19 8.03
C PRO A 148 8.69 -11.32 7.17
N LEU A 149 9.29 -12.53 7.10
CA LEU A 149 10.40 -12.84 6.21
C LEU A 149 10.05 -12.62 4.74
N VAL A 150 8.92 -13.18 4.30
CA VAL A 150 8.46 -13.06 2.90
C VAL A 150 8.02 -11.62 2.61
N ALA A 151 7.13 -11.09 3.44
CA ALA A 151 6.60 -9.73 3.27
C ALA A 151 7.72 -8.69 3.27
N GLY A 152 8.59 -8.69 4.28
CA GLY A 152 9.67 -7.72 4.40
C GLY A 152 10.68 -7.78 3.26
N THR A 153 11.02 -8.99 2.77
CA THR A 153 11.91 -9.13 1.61
C THR A 153 11.30 -8.55 0.34
N VAL A 154 10.02 -8.83 0.09
CA VAL A 154 9.32 -8.30 -1.09
C VAL A 154 9.19 -6.78 -1.01
N ILE A 155 8.78 -6.23 0.13
CA ILE A 155 8.67 -4.78 0.33
C ILE A 155 10.03 -4.08 0.13
N CYS A 156 11.12 -4.67 0.62
CA CYS A 156 12.47 -4.14 0.36
C CYS A 156 12.77 -4.07 -1.15
N VAL A 157 12.47 -5.13 -1.89
CA VAL A 157 12.72 -5.15 -3.35
C VAL A 157 11.82 -4.17 -4.08
N ILE A 158 10.55 -4.01 -3.69
CA ILE A 158 9.66 -3.00 -4.28
C ILE A 158 10.34 -1.63 -4.24
N GLY A 159 10.74 -1.18 -3.05
CA GLY A 159 11.36 0.13 -2.91
C GLY A 159 12.68 0.25 -3.69
N LEU A 160 13.58 -0.73 -3.56
CA LEU A 160 14.90 -0.68 -4.22
C LEU A 160 14.82 -0.76 -5.75
N SER A 161 13.93 -1.59 -6.30
CA SER A 161 13.81 -1.76 -7.75
C SER A 161 13.21 -0.54 -8.44
N LEU A 162 12.34 0.19 -7.76
CA LEU A 162 11.68 1.36 -8.30
C LEU A 162 12.59 2.61 -8.32
N ILE A 163 13.64 2.67 -7.47
CA ILE A 163 14.65 3.73 -7.55
C ILE A 163 15.31 3.75 -8.93
N GLY A 164 15.55 2.58 -9.55
CA GLY A 164 16.08 2.51 -10.91
C GLY A 164 15.16 3.13 -11.98
N ALA A 165 13.84 2.99 -11.82
CA ALA A 165 12.86 3.59 -12.72
C ALA A 165 12.80 5.13 -12.59
N ASP A 166 13.11 5.66 -11.41
CA ASP A 166 13.09 7.10 -11.16
C ASP A 166 14.24 7.85 -11.84
N VAL A 167 15.34 7.18 -12.16
CA VAL A 167 16.51 7.82 -12.77
C VAL A 167 16.13 8.52 -14.08
N SER A 168 15.26 7.92 -14.88
CA SER A 168 14.80 8.53 -16.12
C SER A 168 13.93 9.77 -15.86
N LEU A 169 13.06 9.74 -14.86
CA LEU A 169 12.24 10.89 -14.45
C LEU A 169 13.12 12.04 -13.94
N ILE A 170 14.11 11.75 -13.08
CA ILE A 170 15.06 12.74 -12.55
C ILE A 170 15.86 13.36 -13.68
N ALA A 171 16.29 12.57 -14.65
CA ALA A 171 17.11 13.01 -15.75
C ALA A 171 16.35 13.82 -16.83
N GLY A 172 15.01 13.77 -16.87
CA GLY A 172 14.18 14.52 -17.83
C GLY A 172 13.41 13.66 -18.82
N ASP A 173 12.90 12.51 -18.37
CA ASP A 173 11.95 11.61 -19.04
C ASP A 173 12.42 10.97 -20.37
N ASP A 174 13.04 11.69 -21.28
CA ASP A 174 13.49 11.15 -22.55
C ASP A 174 15.01 11.04 -22.66
N PRO A 175 15.60 9.81 -22.60
CA PRO A 175 17.02 9.59 -22.78
C PRO A 175 17.60 10.09 -24.12
N ALA A 176 16.76 10.29 -25.13
CA ALA A 176 17.18 10.83 -26.43
C ALA A 176 17.16 12.35 -26.51
N ALA A 177 16.59 13.03 -25.52
CA ALA A 177 16.52 14.49 -25.47
C ALA A 177 17.92 15.09 -25.18
N LYS A 178 18.21 16.26 -25.76
CA LYS A 178 19.49 16.94 -25.58
C LYS A 178 19.73 17.45 -24.16
N ASP A 179 18.68 17.63 -23.40
CA ASP A 179 18.65 18.11 -22.03
C ASP A 179 18.56 16.97 -21.00
N TYR A 180 18.58 15.71 -21.44
CA TYR A 180 18.61 14.56 -20.56
C TYR A 180 19.85 14.56 -19.67
N GLY A 181 19.65 14.44 -18.36
CA GLY A 181 20.74 14.47 -17.38
C GLY A 181 21.35 15.84 -17.12
N GLN A 182 20.72 16.92 -17.57
CA GLN A 182 21.21 18.27 -17.25
C GLN A 182 21.28 18.49 -15.74
N VAL A 183 22.29 19.26 -15.33
CA VAL A 183 22.49 19.62 -13.91
C VAL A 183 21.26 20.29 -13.30
N SER A 184 20.54 21.08 -14.10
CA SER A 184 19.29 21.74 -13.66
C SER A 184 18.20 20.75 -13.26
N HIS A 185 18.03 19.65 -14.02
CA HIS A 185 17.04 18.58 -13.70
C HIS A 185 17.42 17.85 -12.42
N ILE A 186 18.70 17.43 -12.31
CA ILE A 186 19.22 16.73 -11.14
C ILE A 186 19.16 17.63 -9.90
N ALA A 187 19.51 18.93 -10.05
CA ALA A 187 19.44 19.90 -8.96
C ALA A 187 18.00 20.14 -8.48
N LEU A 188 17.04 20.18 -9.41
CA LEU A 188 15.61 20.32 -9.09
C LEU A 188 15.09 19.09 -8.31
N ALA A 189 15.42 17.87 -8.75
CA ALA A 189 15.10 16.65 -8.02
C ALA A 189 15.76 16.63 -6.63
N GLY A 190 17.06 16.99 -6.54
CA GLY A 190 17.79 17.12 -5.29
C GLY A 190 17.17 18.15 -4.34
N LEU A 191 16.66 19.28 -4.87
CA LEU A 191 15.93 20.29 -4.11
C LEU A 191 14.65 19.69 -3.50
N VAL A 192 13.86 18.95 -4.29
CA VAL A 192 12.63 18.30 -3.81
C VAL A 192 12.93 17.30 -2.70
N MET A 193 13.95 16.45 -2.88
CA MET A 193 14.41 15.51 -1.84
C MET A 193 14.84 16.25 -0.57
N LEU A 194 15.62 17.32 -0.69
CA LEU A 194 16.06 18.14 0.43
C LEU A 194 14.86 18.78 1.15
N LEU A 195 13.89 19.32 0.39
CA LEU A 195 12.69 19.92 0.97
C LEU A 195 11.89 18.92 1.80
N ILE A 196 11.71 17.67 1.33
CA ILE A 196 11.05 16.62 2.10
C ILE A 196 11.75 16.41 3.45
N VAL A 197 13.09 16.28 3.43
CA VAL A 197 13.88 16.09 4.66
C VAL A 197 13.77 17.31 5.59
N VAL A 198 13.90 18.52 5.06
CA VAL A 198 13.84 19.77 5.83
C VAL A 198 12.46 19.95 6.44
N ILE A 199 11.37 19.77 5.64
CA ILE A 199 10.00 19.92 6.14
C ILE A 199 9.73 18.88 7.23
N THR A 200 10.10 17.62 7.00
CA THR A 200 9.94 16.55 8.00
C THR A 200 10.74 16.82 9.28
N ARG A 201 11.93 17.43 9.18
CA ARG A 201 12.79 17.74 10.34
C ARG A 201 12.36 18.98 11.10
N CYS A 202 11.93 20.03 10.39
CA CYS A 202 11.65 21.35 10.96
C CYS A 202 10.21 21.46 11.48
N PHE A 203 9.27 20.73 10.89
CA PHE A 203 7.87 20.78 11.28
C PHE A 203 7.46 19.50 12.01
N ARG A 204 6.34 19.58 12.75
CA ARG A 204 5.75 18.46 13.49
C ARG A 204 4.26 18.31 13.13
N GLY A 205 3.71 17.14 13.43
CA GLY A 205 2.29 16.86 13.19
C GLY A 205 1.94 16.81 11.71
N PHE A 206 0.81 17.40 11.35
CA PHE A 206 0.24 17.31 10.00
C PHE A 206 1.17 17.84 8.89
N VAL A 207 1.86 18.97 9.11
CA VAL A 207 2.75 19.55 8.10
C VAL A 207 3.90 18.60 7.74
N SER A 208 4.46 17.92 8.74
CA SER A 208 5.50 16.90 8.50
C SER A 208 4.97 15.72 7.67
N GLN A 209 3.73 15.34 7.85
CA GLN A 209 3.13 14.22 7.10
C GLN A 209 2.81 14.54 5.64
N ILE A 210 2.49 15.81 5.33
CA ILE A 210 2.29 16.26 3.94
C ILE A 210 3.59 16.79 3.29
N ALA A 211 4.75 16.49 3.87
CA ALA A 211 6.05 16.99 3.39
C ALA A 211 6.28 16.68 1.90
N VAL A 212 5.93 15.48 1.46
CA VAL A 212 6.06 15.07 0.05
C VAL A 212 5.20 15.96 -0.85
N LEU A 213 3.92 16.14 -0.51
CA LEU A 213 3.00 16.98 -1.28
C LEU A 213 3.47 18.44 -1.35
N LEU A 214 3.90 19.01 -0.21
CA LEU A 214 4.43 20.37 -0.16
C LEU A 214 5.71 20.51 -0.99
N SER A 215 6.58 19.52 -0.95
CA SER A 215 7.83 19.54 -1.72
C SER A 215 7.58 19.44 -3.22
N ILE A 216 6.60 18.63 -3.66
CA ILE A 216 6.14 18.59 -5.05
C ILE A 216 5.59 19.97 -5.47
N ALA A 217 4.73 20.56 -4.66
CA ALA A 217 4.17 21.88 -4.96
C ALA A 217 5.26 22.98 -5.07
N ILE A 218 6.18 23.03 -4.11
CA ILE A 218 7.31 24.00 -4.13
C ILE A 218 8.23 23.70 -5.32
N GLY A 219 8.60 22.44 -5.56
CA GLY A 219 9.42 22.02 -6.70
C GLY A 219 8.80 22.42 -8.04
N THR A 220 7.47 22.24 -8.18
CA THR A 220 6.72 22.67 -9.37
C THR A 220 6.76 24.19 -9.54
N LEU A 221 6.62 24.96 -8.46
CA LEU A 221 6.76 26.42 -8.50
C LEU A 221 8.17 26.86 -8.92
N VAL A 222 9.22 26.16 -8.49
CA VAL A 222 10.60 26.42 -8.89
C VAL A 222 10.83 26.02 -10.36
N ALA A 223 10.19 24.96 -10.84
CA ALA A 223 10.26 24.51 -12.23
C ALA A 223 9.60 25.48 -13.22
N TRP A 224 8.67 26.31 -12.77
CA TRP A 224 7.95 27.28 -13.63
C TRP A 224 8.91 28.25 -14.35
N PRO A 225 9.73 29.03 -13.67
CA PRO A 225 10.68 29.93 -14.34
C PRO A 225 11.76 29.19 -15.17
N MET A 226 11.95 27.88 -14.93
CA MET A 226 12.85 27.05 -15.73
C MET A 226 12.24 26.61 -17.07
N GLY A 227 10.95 26.92 -17.34
CA GLY A 227 10.26 26.56 -18.57
C GLY A 227 9.90 25.08 -18.69
N LEU A 228 9.90 24.31 -17.59
CA LEU A 228 9.65 22.88 -17.59
C LEU A 228 8.14 22.52 -17.46
N LEU A 229 7.26 23.51 -17.33
CA LEU A 229 5.83 23.31 -17.18
C LEU A 229 5.09 23.46 -18.51
N ASP A 230 4.29 22.44 -18.85
CA ASP A 230 3.37 22.49 -20.00
C ASP A 230 1.92 22.34 -19.54
N PHE A 231 1.18 23.45 -19.56
CA PHE A 231 -0.26 23.50 -19.23
C PHE A 231 -1.17 23.47 -20.46
N SER A 232 -0.64 23.18 -21.65
CA SER A 232 -1.41 23.17 -22.90
C SER A 232 -2.62 22.22 -22.83
N SER A 233 -2.44 21.04 -22.29
CA SER A 233 -3.49 20.04 -22.09
C SER A 233 -4.56 20.47 -21.06
N THR A 234 -4.19 21.31 -20.09
CA THR A 234 -5.10 21.79 -19.04
C THR A 234 -6.15 22.75 -19.59
N HIS A 235 -5.80 23.56 -20.60
CA HIS A 235 -6.73 24.50 -21.19
C HIS A 235 -7.88 23.80 -21.93
N SER A 236 -7.60 22.68 -22.61
CA SER A 236 -8.60 21.90 -23.36
C SER A 236 -9.41 20.93 -22.50
N ALA A 237 -8.99 20.70 -21.25
CA ALA A 237 -9.65 19.74 -20.35
C ALA A 237 -11.01 20.26 -19.85
N ALA A 238 -12.00 19.38 -19.83
CA ALA A 238 -13.31 19.65 -19.25
C ALA A 238 -13.21 19.85 -17.72
N TRP A 239 -14.11 20.63 -17.15
CA TRP A 239 -14.20 20.79 -15.70
C TRP A 239 -14.74 19.53 -15.00
N VAL A 240 -15.75 18.89 -15.62
CA VAL A 240 -16.36 17.65 -15.12
C VAL A 240 -16.34 16.64 -16.25
N GLY A 241 -15.94 15.41 -15.94
CA GLY A 241 -15.87 14.33 -16.91
C GLY A 241 -15.54 13.02 -16.23
N PHE A 242 -15.71 11.96 -17.01
CA PHE A 242 -15.41 10.59 -16.62
C PHE A 242 -14.40 10.00 -17.59
N SER A 243 -13.40 9.27 -17.09
CA SER A 243 -12.32 8.71 -17.93
C SER A 243 -12.80 7.69 -18.96
N GLY A 244 -14.00 7.13 -18.78
CA GLY A 244 -14.60 6.13 -19.67
C GLY A 244 -14.12 4.71 -19.39
N PHE A 245 -14.79 3.74 -20.03
CA PHE A 245 -14.43 2.33 -19.92
C PHE A 245 -13.51 1.93 -21.07
N PHE A 246 -12.55 1.03 -20.83
CA PHE A 246 -11.71 0.38 -21.84
C PHE A 246 -11.08 1.37 -22.85
N ARG A 247 -10.57 2.50 -22.37
CA ARG A 247 -10.05 3.57 -23.21
C ARG A 247 -8.85 3.15 -24.08
N PHE A 248 -8.09 2.15 -23.62
CA PHE A 248 -6.93 1.62 -24.35
C PHE A 248 -7.30 0.42 -25.25
N GLY A 249 -8.57 0.24 -25.54
CA GLY A 249 -9.10 -0.87 -26.34
C GLY A 249 -9.64 -2.02 -25.51
N HIS A 250 -10.16 -3.03 -26.20
CA HIS A 250 -10.68 -4.22 -25.52
C HIS A 250 -9.56 -4.95 -24.76
N PRO A 251 -9.83 -5.42 -23.53
CA PRO A 251 -8.84 -6.15 -22.74
C PRO A 251 -8.30 -7.36 -23.50
N LYS A 252 -6.97 -7.53 -23.49
CA LYS A 252 -6.30 -8.71 -24.04
C LYS A 252 -5.87 -9.60 -22.88
N PHE A 253 -5.96 -10.91 -23.07
CA PHE A 253 -5.70 -11.88 -22.04
C PHE A 253 -4.47 -12.71 -22.40
N GLU A 254 -3.31 -12.28 -21.86
CA GLU A 254 -2.01 -12.93 -22.03
C GLU A 254 -1.66 -13.72 -20.76
N ALA A 255 -1.41 -15.02 -20.90
CA ALA A 255 -1.22 -15.91 -19.73
C ALA A 255 -0.10 -15.45 -18.79
N ALA A 256 1.05 -15.04 -19.35
CA ALA A 256 2.17 -14.56 -18.53
C ALA A 256 1.84 -13.26 -17.79
N ALA A 257 1.11 -12.33 -18.43
CA ALA A 257 0.64 -11.11 -17.80
C ALA A 257 -0.35 -11.40 -16.67
N ILE A 258 -1.30 -12.32 -16.88
CA ILE A 258 -2.27 -12.74 -15.86
C ILE A 258 -1.56 -13.36 -14.65
N ILE A 259 -0.62 -14.29 -14.90
CA ILE A 259 0.14 -14.93 -13.82
C ILE A 259 0.92 -13.88 -13.03
N SER A 260 1.63 -12.98 -13.70
CA SER A 260 2.38 -11.89 -13.07
C SER A 260 1.48 -11.04 -12.18
N MET A 261 0.33 -10.59 -12.69
CA MET A 261 -0.62 -9.77 -11.92
C MET A 261 -1.33 -10.55 -10.80
N CYS A 262 -1.55 -11.86 -10.94
CA CYS A 262 -2.03 -12.71 -9.83
C CYS A 262 -1.00 -12.81 -8.71
N ILE A 263 0.29 -12.91 -9.03
CA ILE A 263 1.37 -12.89 -8.03
C ILE A 263 1.42 -11.53 -7.32
N VAL A 264 1.29 -10.43 -8.06
CA VAL A 264 1.19 -9.08 -7.50
C VAL A 264 0.02 -8.98 -6.53
N MET A 265 -1.15 -9.52 -6.86
CA MET A 265 -2.33 -9.51 -5.98
C MET A 265 -2.06 -10.21 -4.63
N LEU A 266 -1.26 -11.29 -4.61
CA LEU A 266 -0.86 -11.93 -3.34
C LEU A 266 0.02 -11.00 -2.49
N VAL A 267 0.91 -10.24 -3.12
CA VAL A 267 1.74 -9.24 -2.42
C VAL A 267 0.86 -8.12 -1.86
N THR A 268 -0.01 -7.55 -2.67
CA THR A 268 -0.97 -6.52 -2.26
C THR A 268 -1.79 -6.97 -1.06
N TYR A 269 -2.22 -8.24 -1.04
CA TYR A 269 -2.93 -8.82 0.09
C TYR A 269 -2.09 -8.88 1.37
N THR A 270 -0.79 -9.13 1.23
CA THR A 270 0.13 -9.15 2.37
C THR A 270 0.32 -7.74 2.94
N GLU A 271 0.49 -6.74 2.07
CA GLU A 271 0.59 -5.31 2.44
C GLU A 271 -0.69 -4.86 3.15
N SER A 272 -1.85 -5.00 2.49
CA SER A 272 -3.14 -4.60 3.06
C SER A 272 -3.45 -5.29 4.38
N THR A 273 -3.07 -6.55 4.53
CA THR A 273 -3.25 -7.27 5.80
C THR A 273 -2.47 -6.62 6.91
N ALA A 274 -1.19 -6.32 6.69
CA ALA A 274 -0.35 -5.67 7.69
C ALA A 274 -0.92 -4.31 8.11
N ASP A 275 -1.36 -3.50 7.15
CA ASP A 275 -1.93 -2.18 7.40
C ASP A 275 -3.29 -2.24 8.10
N MET A 276 -4.17 -3.17 7.71
CA MET A 276 -5.46 -3.37 8.38
C MET A 276 -5.29 -3.83 9.82
N LEU A 277 -4.32 -4.71 10.10
CA LEU A 277 -4.00 -5.15 11.45
C LEU A 277 -3.43 -4.00 12.29
N ALA A 278 -2.52 -3.20 11.73
CA ALA A 278 -1.96 -2.02 12.41
C ALA A 278 -3.06 -1.01 12.77
N VAL A 279 -3.97 -0.71 11.84
CA VAL A 279 -5.12 0.17 12.13
C VAL A 279 -6.02 -0.43 13.20
N ALA A 280 -6.32 -1.73 13.11
CA ALA A 280 -7.17 -2.43 14.07
C ALA A 280 -6.62 -2.31 15.51
N GLU A 281 -5.31 -2.48 15.66
CA GLU A 281 -4.61 -2.29 16.94
C GLU A 281 -4.74 -0.84 17.44
N MET A 282 -4.49 0.15 16.57
CA MET A 282 -4.58 1.58 16.94
C MET A 282 -5.98 2.01 17.37
N VAL A 283 -7.01 1.35 16.87
CA VAL A 283 -8.42 1.68 17.19
C VAL A 283 -9.03 0.73 18.21
N ASP A 284 -8.24 -0.17 18.82
CA ASP A 284 -8.66 -1.18 19.80
C ASP A 284 -9.76 -2.11 19.28
N LYS A 285 -9.75 -2.49 17.99
CA LYS A 285 -10.73 -3.37 17.37
C LYS A 285 -10.10 -4.68 16.93
N LYS A 286 -10.56 -5.80 17.49
CA LYS A 286 -10.12 -7.14 17.06
C LYS A 286 -10.73 -7.50 15.72
N LEU A 287 -9.89 -7.92 14.78
CA LEU A 287 -10.32 -8.43 13.48
C LEU A 287 -10.46 -9.95 13.50
N SER A 288 -11.56 -10.43 12.99
CA SER A 288 -11.71 -11.85 12.67
C SER A 288 -11.12 -12.14 11.27
N PRO A 289 -10.79 -13.41 10.94
CA PRO A 289 -10.40 -13.79 9.58
C PRO A 289 -11.43 -13.39 8.52
N ASN A 290 -12.73 -13.41 8.86
CA ASN A 290 -13.78 -12.96 7.96
C ASN A 290 -13.77 -11.44 7.74
N ASP A 291 -13.42 -10.65 8.75
CA ASP A 291 -13.28 -9.19 8.61
C ASP A 291 -12.12 -8.85 7.68
N LEU A 292 -10.99 -9.55 7.87
CA LEU A 292 -9.83 -9.40 7.01
C LEU A 292 -10.15 -9.83 5.57
N ALA A 293 -10.81 -10.99 5.38
CA ALA A 293 -11.25 -11.43 4.06
C ALA A 293 -12.12 -10.40 3.34
N ARG A 294 -13.00 -9.68 4.06
CA ARG A 294 -13.82 -8.60 3.49
C ARG A 294 -12.99 -7.39 3.05
N GLY A 295 -11.96 -7.05 3.81
CA GLY A 295 -10.99 -6.01 3.42
C GLY A 295 -10.26 -6.40 2.15
N LEU A 296 -9.68 -7.59 2.11
CA LEU A 296 -8.96 -8.12 0.94
C LEU A 296 -9.87 -8.26 -0.29
N ALA A 297 -11.13 -8.66 -0.11
CA ALA A 297 -12.10 -8.70 -1.20
C ALA A 297 -12.35 -7.29 -1.79
N THR A 298 -12.23 -6.22 -0.99
CA THR A 298 -12.35 -4.85 -1.49
C THR A 298 -11.15 -4.45 -2.35
N ASP A 299 -9.94 -4.85 -1.99
CA ASP A 299 -8.74 -4.62 -2.80
C ASP A 299 -8.84 -5.37 -4.14
N ALA A 300 -9.33 -6.61 -4.12
CA ALA A 300 -9.60 -7.35 -5.35
C ALA A 300 -10.70 -6.69 -6.22
N LEU A 301 -11.75 -6.17 -5.59
CA LEU A 301 -12.79 -5.42 -6.29
C LEU A 301 -12.22 -4.16 -6.93
N SER A 302 -11.31 -3.44 -6.25
CA SER A 302 -10.65 -2.27 -6.84
C SER A 302 -9.83 -2.65 -8.06
N ALA A 303 -9.13 -3.80 -8.05
CA ALA A 303 -8.39 -4.29 -9.22
C ALA A 303 -9.33 -4.62 -10.39
N VAL A 304 -10.52 -5.18 -10.13
CA VAL A 304 -11.53 -5.37 -11.17
C VAL A 304 -12.01 -4.03 -11.72
N LEU A 305 -12.36 -3.07 -10.84
CA LEU A 305 -12.78 -1.74 -11.25
C LEU A 305 -11.68 -1.02 -12.04
N ALA A 306 -10.42 -1.14 -11.59
CA ALA A 306 -9.27 -0.59 -12.28
C ALA A 306 -9.11 -1.14 -13.70
N GLY A 307 -9.33 -2.44 -13.89
CA GLY A 307 -9.32 -3.07 -15.22
C GLY A 307 -10.39 -2.52 -16.17
N PHE A 308 -11.58 -2.19 -15.64
CA PHE A 308 -12.66 -1.56 -16.42
C PHE A 308 -12.42 -0.07 -16.68
N LEU A 309 -11.93 0.64 -15.66
CA LEU A 309 -11.88 2.12 -15.61
C LEU A 309 -10.52 2.69 -15.98
N ASN A 310 -9.58 1.86 -16.42
CA ASN A 310 -8.21 2.25 -16.78
C ASN A 310 -7.45 2.90 -15.62
N SER A 311 -7.61 2.35 -14.43
CA SER A 311 -6.97 2.77 -13.20
C SER A 311 -5.88 1.77 -12.78
N PHE A 312 -5.55 1.75 -11.50
CA PHE A 312 -4.57 0.89 -10.87
C PHE A 312 -5.21 0.11 -9.73
N PRO A 313 -4.70 -1.09 -9.36
CA PRO A 313 -5.20 -1.80 -8.19
C PRO A 313 -4.83 -1.04 -6.92
N ASP A 314 -5.78 -0.97 -6.00
CA ASP A 314 -5.57 -0.33 -4.70
C ASP A 314 -5.11 -1.32 -3.64
N THR A 315 -4.41 -0.77 -2.64
CA THR A 315 -4.06 -1.40 -1.37
C THR A 315 -4.41 -0.46 -0.21
N ALA A 316 -4.40 -0.96 1.02
CA ALA A 316 -4.41 -0.08 2.19
C ALA A 316 -3.18 0.84 2.15
N PHE A 317 -3.36 2.13 2.44
CA PHE A 317 -2.33 3.14 2.27
C PHE A 317 -1.59 3.39 3.59
N ALA A 318 -0.35 2.93 3.69
CA ALA A 318 0.46 2.93 4.90
C ALA A 318 0.67 4.35 5.50
N GLU A 319 0.80 5.39 4.65
CA GLU A 319 0.94 6.78 5.09
C GLU A 319 -0.29 7.25 5.87
N ASN A 320 -1.49 6.81 5.46
CA ASN A 320 -2.73 7.13 6.15
C ASN A 320 -2.89 6.33 7.45
N VAL A 321 -2.33 5.13 7.53
CA VAL A 321 -2.21 4.38 8.79
C VAL A 321 -1.41 5.18 9.81
N GLY A 322 -0.28 5.76 9.40
CA GLY A 322 0.52 6.67 10.22
C GLY A 322 -0.28 7.87 10.75
N LEU A 323 -1.18 8.44 9.95
CA LEU A 323 -2.05 9.56 10.38
C LEU A 323 -3.02 9.13 11.48
N VAL A 324 -3.64 7.95 11.37
CA VAL A 324 -4.51 7.41 12.43
C VAL A 324 -3.75 7.31 13.76
N GLY A 325 -2.53 6.78 13.71
CA GLY A 325 -1.66 6.68 14.89
C GLY A 325 -1.30 8.03 15.50
N LEU A 326 -0.99 9.03 14.67
CA LEU A 326 -0.63 10.38 15.11
C LEU A 326 -1.80 11.16 15.69
N THR A 327 -2.93 11.19 14.98
CA THR A 327 -4.09 12.00 15.35
C THR A 327 -4.96 11.33 16.41
N ARG A 328 -4.83 10.01 16.56
CA ARG A 328 -5.71 9.17 17.38
C ARG A 328 -7.19 9.31 17.02
N VAL A 329 -7.49 9.73 15.81
CA VAL A 329 -8.85 9.82 15.28
C VAL A 329 -9.25 8.43 14.79
N ARG A 330 -10.17 7.78 15.51
CA ARG A 330 -10.55 6.38 15.31
C ARG A 330 -11.76 6.20 14.39
N SER A 331 -12.51 7.28 14.10
CA SER A 331 -13.75 7.22 13.34
C SER A 331 -13.51 6.84 11.88
N ARG A 332 -14.11 5.75 11.41
CA ARG A 332 -14.11 5.33 10.00
C ARG A 332 -14.81 6.30 9.07
N TRP A 333 -15.73 7.11 9.58
CA TRP A 333 -16.47 8.10 8.80
C TRP A 333 -15.59 9.26 8.29
N VAL A 334 -14.48 9.52 8.98
CA VAL A 334 -13.47 10.47 8.50
C VAL A 334 -12.88 9.99 7.18
N VAL A 335 -12.51 8.71 7.11
CA VAL A 335 -11.95 8.09 5.91
C VAL A 335 -13.03 7.93 4.82
N THR A 336 -14.28 7.64 5.21
CA THR A 336 -15.40 7.67 4.26
C THR A 336 -15.52 9.04 3.58
N THR A 337 -15.40 10.13 4.35
CA THR A 337 -15.42 11.49 3.82
C THR A 337 -14.24 11.76 2.88
N CYS A 338 -13.04 11.27 3.22
CA CYS A 338 -11.88 11.29 2.33
C CYS A 338 -12.18 10.57 1.01
N GLY A 339 -12.76 9.37 1.06
CA GLY A 339 -13.15 8.59 -0.12
C GLY A 339 -14.15 9.34 -1.02
N VAL A 340 -15.12 10.04 -0.44
CA VAL A 340 -16.03 10.89 -1.21
C VAL A 340 -15.29 12.05 -1.88
N MET A 341 -14.35 12.69 -1.19
CA MET A 341 -13.54 13.76 -1.78
C MET A 341 -12.67 13.23 -2.94
N LEU A 342 -12.04 12.06 -2.80
CA LEU A 342 -11.25 11.41 -3.84
C LEU A 342 -12.10 11.12 -5.08
N LEU A 343 -13.29 10.54 -4.89
CA LEU A 343 -14.22 10.24 -5.95
C LEU A 343 -14.63 11.52 -6.72
N LEU A 344 -14.92 12.59 -6.00
CA LEU A 344 -15.25 13.88 -6.60
C LEU A 344 -14.07 14.48 -7.37
N LEU A 345 -12.84 14.39 -6.84
CA LEU A 345 -11.62 14.82 -7.54
C LEU A 345 -11.37 14.01 -8.81
N GLY A 346 -11.62 12.70 -8.78
CA GLY A 346 -11.53 11.83 -9.97
C GLY A 346 -12.51 12.21 -11.09
N LEU A 347 -13.59 12.93 -10.77
CA LEU A 347 -14.53 13.48 -11.76
C LEU A 347 -14.15 14.87 -12.30
N LEU A 348 -12.97 15.39 -11.92
CA LEU A 348 -12.47 16.70 -12.35
C LEU A 348 -11.25 16.56 -13.27
N PRO A 349 -11.41 16.29 -14.59
CA PRO A 349 -10.31 16.06 -15.54
C PRO A 349 -9.25 17.16 -15.51
N LYS A 350 -9.68 18.39 -15.27
CA LYS A 350 -8.79 19.56 -15.19
C LYS A 350 -7.73 19.43 -14.09
N ILE A 351 -8.09 18.85 -12.94
CA ILE A 351 -7.15 18.61 -11.83
C ILE A 351 -6.12 17.56 -12.24
N GLY A 352 -6.55 16.46 -12.84
CA GLY A 352 -5.61 15.43 -13.33
C GLY A 352 -4.62 15.98 -14.37
N GLN A 353 -5.07 16.89 -15.24
CA GLN A 353 -4.17 17.53 -16.21
C GLN A 353 -3.16 18.48 -15.54
N VAL A 354 -3.56 19.24 -14.52
CA VAL A 354 -2.63 20.06 -13.73
C VAL A 354 -1.57 19.18 -13.06
N VAL A 355 -1.98 18.05 -12.50
CA VAL A 355 -1.06 17.10 -11.85
C VAL A 355 -0.14 16.44 -12.87
N ALA A 356 -0.66 16.05 -14.04
CA ALA A 356 0.13 15.47 -15.12
C ALA A 356 1.14 16.47 -15.73
N SER A 357 0.96 17.77 -15.50
CA SER A 357 1.88 18.82 -15.92
C SER A 357 3.06 19.02 -14.97
N VAL A 358 3.12 18.30 -13.84
CA VAL A 358 4.28 18.34 -12.93
C VAL A 358 5.49 17.74 -13.62
N PRO A 359 6.64 18.46 -13.67
CA PRO A 359 7.82 17.98 -14.40
C PRO A 359 8.41 16.68 -13.82
N GLY A 360 8.93 15.82 -14.70
CA GLY A 360 9.59 14.56 -14.34
C GLY A 360 10.61 14.69 -13.20
N PRO A 361 11.55 15.64 -13.20
CA PRO A 361 12.51 15.82 -12.10
C PRO A 361 11.88 16.09 -10.73
N VAL A 362 10.74 16.78 -10.68
CA VAL A 362 10.02 17.02 -9.42
C VAL A 362 9.40 15.73 -8.90
N ILE A 363 8.75 14.97 -9.82
CA ILE A 363 8.12 13.69 -9.49
C ILE A 363 9.18 12.68 -9.07
N GLY A 364 10.27 12.54 -9.86
CA GLY A 364 11.35 11.61 -9.57
C GLY A 364 12.04 11.90 -8.24
N GLY A 365 12.30 13.17 -7.91
CA GLY A 365 12.84 13.54 -6.60
C GLY A 365 11.93 13.14 -5.43
N ALA A 366 10.61 13.31 -5.57
CA ALA A 366 9.63 12.90 -4.57
C ALA A 366 9.51 11.37 -4.50
N ALA A 367 9.41 10.70 -5.64
CA ALA A 367 9.25 9.25 -5.76
C ALA A 367 10.46 8.50 -5.20
N THR A 368 11.68 8.98 -5.43
CA THR A 368 12.91 8.41 -4.84
C THR A 368 12.81 8.35 -3.32
N VAL A 369 12.37 9.44 -2.66
CA VAL A 369 12.21 9.44 -1.20
C VAL A 369 11.09 8.48 -0.77
N MET A 370 9.96 8.44 -1.48
CA MET A 370 8.86 7.52 -1.17
C MET A 370 9.32 6.06 -1.31
N PHE A 371 10.04 5.68 -2.37
CA PHE A 371 10.56 4.33 -2.55
C PHE A 371 11.62 3.95 -1.53
N ALA A 372 12.47 4.91 -1.14
CA ALA A 372 13.40 4.71 -0.03
C ALA A 372 12.65 4.46 1.30
N MET A 373 11.51 5.15 1.53
CA MET A 373 10.66 4.91 2.70
C MET A 373 10.01 3.52 2.65
N VAL A 374 9.52 3.08 1.48
CA VAL A 374 9.00 1.70 1.30
C VAL A 374 10.10 0.68 1.62
N THR A 375 11.32 0.88 1.13
CA THR A 375 12.47 0.03 1.49
C THR A 375 12.69 -0.01 3.01
N ALA A 376 12.64 1.15 3.68
CA ALA A 376 12.81 1.22 5.13
C ALA A 376 11.70 0.46 5.89
N VAL A 377 10.45 0.50 5.42
CA VAL A 377 9.34 -0.32 5.96
C VAL A 377 9.63 -1.82 5.78
N GLY A 378 10.17 -2.23 4.62
CA GLY A 378 10.59 -3.59 4.39
C GLY A 378 11.67 -4.05 5.38
N ILE A 379 12.69 -3.20 5.63
CA ILE A 379 13.75 -3.45 6.63
C ILE A 379 13.14 -3.56 8.04
N GLN A 380 12.23 -2.67 8.40
CA GLN A 380 11.54 -2.71 9.69
C GLN A 380 10.72 -3.99 9.87
N THR A 381 10.10 -4.47 8.80
CA THR A 381 9.37 -5.75 8.79
C THR A 381 10.32 -6.92 8.99
N LEU A 382 11.49 -6.92 8.32
CA LEU A 382 12.53 -7.92 8.49
C LEU A 382 13.14 -7.93 9.90
N HIS A 383 13.14 -6.80 10.61
CA HIS A 383 13.62 -6.74 12.00
C HIS A 383 12.83 -7.66 12.95
N LYS A 384 11.58 -7.99 12.60
CA LYS A 384 10.74 -8.94 13.37
C LYS A 384 11.13 -10.41 13.15
N VAL A 385 12.05 -10.69 12.20
CA VAL A 385 12.46 -12.04 11.83
C VAL A 385 13.67 -12.49 12.66
N ASN A 386 13.61 -13.69 13.19
CA ASN A 386 14.80 -14.30 13.80
C ASN A 386 15.73 -14.83 12.71
N PHE A 387 16.97 -14.34 12.67
CA PHE A 387 18.02 -14.76 11.73
C PHE A 387 19.06 -15.70 12.36
N GLN A 388 18.98 -15.99 13.66
CA GLN A 388 19.96 -16.83 14.34
C GLN A 388 19.57 -18.29 14.28
N GLY A 389 20.54 -19.14 13.93
CA GLY A 389 20.38 -20.60 13.97
C GLY A 389 19.47 -21.20 12.89
N ASN A 390 19.14 -20.43 11.83
CA ASN A 390 18.28 -20.87 10.72
C ASN A 390 18.78 -20.35 9.38
N ASN A 391 18.08 -20.71 8.28
CA ASN A 391 18.45 -20.32 6.92
C ASN A 391 17.77 -19.02 6.45
N ASN A 392 17.10 -18.26 7.33
CA ASN A 392 16.32 -17.09 6.97
C ASN A 392 17.20 -16.02 6.28
N LEU A 393 18.45 -15.85 6.75
CA LEU A 393 19.38 -14.90 6.11
C LEU A 393 19.69 -15.28 4.65
N LEU A 394 19.89 -16.59 4.38
CA LEU A 394 20.12 -17.09 3.02
C LEU A 394 18.88 -16.86 2.15
N ILE A 395 17.68 -17.12 2.67
CA ILE A 395 16.42 -16.90 1.94
C ILE A 395 16.32 -15.43 1.52
N VAL A 396 16.54 -14.49 2.44
CA VAL A 396 16.49 -13.05 2.14
C VAL A 396 17.56 -12.69 1.12
N ALA A 397 18.82 -13.12 1.31
CA ALA A 397 19.92 -12.75 0.42
C ALA A 397 19.70 -13.22 -1.02
N VAL A 398 19.31 -14.49 -1.21
CA VAL A 398 19.06 -15.03 -2.56
C VAL A 398 17.84 -14.37 -3.21
N SER A 399 16.81 -14.11 -2.43
CA SER A 399 15.57 -13.46 -2.94
C SER A 399 15.79 -12.00 -3.33
N LEU A 400 16.58 -11.25 -2.55
CA LEU A 400 17.02 -9.90 -2.90
C LEU A 400 17.83 -9.90 -4.19
N ALA A 401 18.79 -10.83 -4.32
CA ALA A 401 19.60 -10.95 -5.52
C ALA A 401 18.74 -11.25 -6.76
N ALA A 402 17.83 -12.23 -6.67
CA ALA A 402 16.95 -12.59 -7.77
C ALA A 402 16.00 -11.46 -8.18
N GLY A 403 15.52 -10.68 -7.23
CA GLY A 403 14.62 -9.54 -7.49
C GLY A 403 15.32 -8.32 -8.03
N LEU A 404 16.54 -8.02 -7.57
CA LEU A 404 17.27 -6.83 -8.01
C LEU A 404 17.98 -7.04 -9.34
N LEU A 405 18.27 -8.29 -9.72
CA LEU A 405 18.97 -8.59 -10.97
C LEU A 405 18.33 -7.94 -12.20
N PRO A 406 17.01 -8.06 -12.46
CA PRO A 406 16.39 -7.41 -13.60
C PRO A 406 16.30 -5.88 -13.48
N ALA A 407 16.31 -5.32 -12.26
CA ALA A 407 16.35 -3.87 -12.07
C ALA A 407 17.70 -3.27 -12.39
N VAL A 408 18.80 -3.97 -12.03
CA VAL A 408 20.18 -3.53 -12.26
C VAL A 408 20.62 -3.82 -13.69
N ALA A 409 20.18 -4.94 -14.27
CA ALA A 409 20.52 -5.38 -15.62
C ALA A 409 19.23 -5.69 -16.42
N PRO A 410 18.53 -4.68 -16.97
CA PRO A 410 17.25 -4.87 -17.64
C PRO A 410 17.29 -5.82 -18.85
N THR A 411 18.47 -5.93 -19.50
CA THR A 411 18.67 -6.82 -20.66
C THR A 411 19.06 -8.26 -20.28
N PHE A 412 19.20 -8.56 -18.97
CA PHE A 412 19.68 -9.86 -18.52
C PHE A 412 18.85 -11.05 -19.04
N TYR A 413 17.54 -10.86 -19.17
CA TYR A 413 16.62 -11.89 -19.69
C TYR A 413 16.23 -11.69 -21.16
N GLU A 414 16.89 -10.81 -21.92
CA GLU A 414 16.51 -10.44 -23.29
C GLU A 414 16.46 -11.66 -24.25
N HIS A 415 17.31 -12.65 -24.04
CA HIS A 415 17.35 -13.86 -24.89
C HIS A 415 16.37 -14.97 -24.46
N PHE A 416 15.60 -14.74 -23.39
CA PHE A 416 14.58 -15.70 -22.95
C PHE A 416 13.23 -15.45 -23.64
N PRO A 417 12.34 -16.47 -23.70
CA PRO A 417 10.99 -16.27 -24.26
C PRO A 417 10.23 -15.15 -23.56
N SER A 418 9.36 -14.42 -24.30
CA SER A 418 8.61 -13.27 -23.79
C SER A 418 7.84 -13.58 -22.49
N ASN A 419 7.22 -14.76 -22.41
CA ASN A 419 6.51 -15.19 -21.21
C ASN A 419 7.43 -15.28 -19.96
N PHE A 420 8.68 -15.72 -20.15
CA PHE A 420 9.67 -15.75 -19.09
C PHE A 420 10.09 -14.34 -18.68
N GLN A 421 10.30 -13.46 -19.67
CA GLN A 421 10.68 -12.07 -19.43
C GLN A 421 9.61 -11.32 -18.62
N VAL A 422 8.33 -11.53 -18.90
CA VAL A 422 7.22 -10.88 -18.13
C VAL A 422 7.21 -11.33 -16.68
N ILE A 423 7.51 -12.58 -16.39
CA ILE A 423 7.49 -13.12 -15.03
C ILE A 423 8.78 -12.77 -14.27
N PHE A 424 9.94 -13.10 -14.84
CA PHE A 424 11.24 -12.97 -14.14
C PHE A 424 11.95 -11.63 -14.42
N GLY A 425 11.56 -10.89 -15.44
CA GLY A 425 12.00 -9.52 -15.69
C GLY A 425 11.38 -8.52 -14.71
N SER A 426 10.24 -8.86 -14.10
CA SER A 426 9.69 -8.08 -12.99
C SER A 426 10.40 -8.41 -11.69
N SER A 427 11.05 -7.42 -11.11
CA SER A 427 11.75 -7.52 -9.81
C SER A 427 10.85 -8.09 -8.72
N ILE A 428 9.62 -7.61 -8.68
CA ILE A 428 8.64 -7.97 -7.65
C ILE A 428 8.21 -9.42 -7.83
N THR A 429 7.79 -9.80 -9.04
CA THR A 429 7.32 -11.16 -9.34
C THR A 429 8.42 -12.19 -9.13
N SER A 430 9.65 -11.89 -9.58
CA SER A 430 10.83 -12.73 -9.38
C SER A 430 11.13 -12.94 -7.89
N THR A 431 11.14 -11.85 -7.10
CA THR A 431 11.36 -11.93 -5.65
C THR A 431 10.32 -12.80 -4.97
N VAL A 432 9.03 -12.60 -5.28
CA VAL A 432 7.94 -13.37 -4.65
C VAL A 432 8.09 -14.86 -4.92
N ILE A 433 8.34 -15.25 -6.18
CA ILE A 433 8.53 -16.64 -6.56
C ILE A 433 9.69 -17.25 -5.77
N VAL A 434 10.82 -16.55 -5.73
CA VAL A 434 12.05 -17.09 -5.09
C VAL A 434 11.90 -17.14 -3.57
N VAL A 435 11.45 -16.05 -2.93
CA VAL A 435 11.32 -16.01 -1.46
C VAL A 435 10.29 -17.01 -0.95
N PHE A 436 9.16 -17.14 -1.66
CA PHE A 436 8.10 -18.06 -1.28
C PHE A 436 8.56 -19.51 -1.44
N THR A 437 9.22 -19.84 -2.57
CA THR A 437 9.78 -21.17 -2.83
C THR A 437 10.82 -21.54 -1.77
N LEU A 438 11.78 -20.65 -1.51
CA LEU A 438 12.82 -20.89 -0.51
C LEU A 438 12.24 -20.98 0.90
N ASN A 439 11.26 -20.15 1.25
CA ASN A 439 10.60 -20.23 2.54
C ASN A 439 9.89 -21.58 2.74
N ILE A 440 9.21 -22.09 1.70
CA ILE A 440 8.58 -23.41 1.75
C ILE A 440 9.67 -24.49 1.92
N VAL A 441 10.72 -24.45 1.10
CA VAL A 441 11.78 -25.47 1.12
C VAL A 441 12.51 -25.52 2.45
N PHE A 442 12.89 -24.37 3.02
CA PHE A 442 13.72 -24.32 4.22
C PHE A 442 12.92 -24.31 5.53
N ASN A 443 11.72 -23.74 5.55
CA ASN A 443 10.97 -23.55 6.78
C ASN A 443 9.73 -24.43 6.91
N HIS A 444 9.16 -24.93 5.80
CA HIS A 444 7.93 -25.74 5.81
C HIS A 444 8.11 -27.19 5.29
N TRP A 445 9.07 -27.44 4.40
CA TRP A 445 9.37 -28.80 3.93
C TRP A 445 10.19 -29.52 4.98
N SER A 446 9.53 -30.38 5.71
CA SER A 446 9.99 -30.95 6.97
C SER A 446 11.15 -31.92 6.83
N TRP A 447 12.38 -31.41 6.85
CA TRP A 447 13.51 -32.22 7.33
C TRP A 447 14.12 -31.67 8.62
N ARG A 448 13.81 -30.42 9.02
CA ARG A 448 14.10 -29.86 10.35
C ARG A 448 13.07 -28.73 10.66
N ARG A 449 12.21 -28.97 11.68
CA ARG A 449 11.36 -27.92 12.25
C ARG A 449 12.25 -26.92 13.00
N GLN A 450 12.47 -25.76 12.42
CA GLN A 450 12.86 -24.57 13.18
C GLN A 450 11.74 -23.55 12.98
N GLY A 451 11.15 -23.10 14.09
CA GLY A 451 9.95 -22.28 14.07
C GLY A 451 10.19 -20.91 13.46
N THR A 452 9.48 -20.64 12.37
CA THR A 452 9.30 -19.28 11.86
C THR A 452 7.98 -18.77 12.39
N GLU A 453 7.99 -17.75 13.22
CA GLU A 453 6.75 -17.09 13.67
C GLU A 453 6.02 -16.54 12.44
N SER A 454 4.78 -16.96 12.25
CA SER A 454 3.93 -16.40 11.19
C SER A 454 3.42 -15.02 11.58
N ALA A 455 3.03 -14.19 10.59
CA ALA A 455 2.41 -12.89 10.87
C ALA A 455 1.15 -13.02 11.74
N VAL A 456 0.46 -14.17 11.66
CA VAL A 456 -0.70 -14.48 12.53
C VAL A 456 -0.25 -14.79 13.96
N GLU A 457 0.82 -15.55 14.16
CA GLU A 457 1.36 -15.82 15.50
C GLU A 457 1.87 -14.54 16.17
N VAL A 458 2.52 -13.67 15.41
CA VAL A 458 2.93 -12.35 15.87
C VAL A 458 1.69 -11.50 16.20
N ALA A 459 0.70 -11.45 15.33
CA ALA A 459 -0.54 -10.70 15.53
C ALA A 459 -1.40 -11.27 16.69
N VAL A 460 -1.39 -12.59 16.88
CA VAL A 460 -2.05 -13.25 18.03
C VAL A 460 -1.33 -12.94 19.33
N ARG A 461 0.01 -12.99 19.33
CA ARG A 461 0.83 -12.63 20.49
C ARG A 461 0.68 -11.15 20.87
N GLU A 462 0.57 -10.27 19.88
CA GLU A 462 0.34 -8.84 20.03
C GLU A 462 -1.14 -8.51 20.32
N GLY A 463 -2.03 -9.50 20.35
CA GLY A 463 -3.45 -9.34 20.67
C GLY A 463 -4.30 -8.70 19.57
N ALA A 464 -3.74 -8.46 18.38
CA ALA A 464 -4.44 -7.84 17.24
C ALA A 464 -5.46 -8.79 16.55
N VAL A 465 -5.29 -10.12 16.68
CA VAL A 465 -6.19 -11.15 16.12
C VAL A 465 -6.64 -12.10 17.22
N ALA A 466 -7.97 -12.27 17.40
CA ALA A 466 -8.52 -13.29 18.26
C ALA A 466 -8.61 -14.64 17.51
N VAL A 467 -7.79 -15.60 17.89
CA VAL A 467 -7.96 -16.99 17.43
C VAL A 467 -8.99 -17.68 18.29
N ASN A 468 -10.14 -18.04 17.73
CA ASN A 468 -11.06 -19.01 18.34
C ASN A 468 -10.38 -20.39 18.27
N VAL A 469 -9.73 -20.80 19.35
CA VAL A 469 -9.35 -22.20 19.54
C VAL A 469 -10.65 -22.93 19.91
N PRO A 470 -11.06 -23.99 19.19
CA PRO A 470 -12.16 -24.84 19.67
C PRO A 470 -11.74 -25.41 21.02
N ASP A 471 -12.64 -25.31 22.00
CA ASP A 471 -12.46 -25.85 23.34
C ASP A 471 -12.63 -27.40 23.26
N ASP A 472 -11.62 -28.08 22.74
CA ASP A 472 -11.51 -29.52 22.83
C ASP A 472 -11.04 -29.81 24.26
N GLY A 473 -12.00 -30.18 25.11
CA GLY A 473 -11.85 -30.44 26.54
C GLY A 473 -10.82 -31.51 26.91
N ALA A 474 -9.57 -31.34 26.52
CA ALA A 474 -8.43 -32.08 27.01
C ALA A 474 -7.90 -31.42 28.31
N LYS A 475 -8.29 -31.98 29.44
CA LYS A 475 -7.69 -31.70 30.75
C LYS A 475 -6.18 -31.85 30.65
N VAL A 476 -5.47 -30.73 30.68
CA VAL A 476 -4.01 -30.73 30.90
C VAL A 476 -3.79 -30.93 32.40
N ASP A 477 -3.19 -32.07 32.72
CA ASP A 477 -2.81 -32.49 34.08
C ASP A 477 -1.67 -31.56 34.57
N HIS A 478 -1.98 -30.76 35.59
CA HIS A 478 -1.05 -29.78 36.20
C HIS A 478 -0.31 -30.39 37.37
N ASP A 479 0.47 -31.47 37.12
CA ASP A 479 1.40 -31.97 38.14
C ASP A 479 2.67 -32.55 37.48
N ALA A 480 3.58 -31.68 37.07
CA ALA A 480 4.98 -32.03 36.87
C ALA A 480 5.84 -30.92 37.49
N ARG A 481 6.12 -31.10 38.82
CA ARG A 481 7.18 -30.37 39.49
C ARG A 481 8.50 -30.70 38.82
N VAL A 482 9.15 -29.70 38.25
CA VAL A 482 10.56 -29.76 37.87
C VAL A 482 11.35 -28.98 38.90
N ASP A 483 12.01 -29.73 39.74
CA ASP A 483 13.01 -29.31 40.73
C ASP A 483 14.30 -28.99 39.97
N HIS A 484 14.70 -27.73 39.87
CA HIS A 484 16.04 -27.34 39.45
C HIS A 484 16.63 -26.38 40.48
N GLY A 485 17.33 -26.96 41.45
CA GLY A 485 18.28 -26.25 42.27
C GLY A 485 19.39 -25.64 41.41
N VAL A 486 19.57 -24.35 41.49
CA VAL A 486 20.77 -23.64 41.04
C VAL A 486 21.38 -22.98 42.28
N GLU A 487 22.47 -23.57 42.78
CA GLU A 487 23.40 -22.95 43.71
C GLU A 487 24.09 -21.75 43.05
N VAL A 488 23.97 -20.60 43.67
CA VAL A 488 24.77 -19.43 43.27
C VAL A 488 25.98 -19.38 44.22
N GLU A 489 27.15 -19.69 43.69
CA GLU A 489 28.44 -19.47 44.38
C GLU A 489 28.93 -18.03 44.09
N HIS A 490 28.95 -17.24 45.15
CA HIS A 490 29.67 -15.98 45.24
C HIS A 490 31.16 -16.23 45.42
N ARG A 491 32.02 -15.74 44.53
CA ARG A 491 33.42 -15.42 44.84
C ARG A 491 33.89 -14.18 44.10
N ALA A 492 34.30 -13.24 44.97
CA ALA A 492 35.30 -12.13 44.85
C ALA A 492 35.41 -11.37 43.52
#